data_e42b474d96785f5bc6eab1dd96cb8a4d
#
_entry.id   e42b474d96785f5bc6eab1dd96cb8a4d
#
_cell.length_a   1.000
_cell.length_b   1.000
_cell.length_c   1.000
_cell.angle_alpha   90.00
_cell.angle_beta   90.00
_cell.angle_gamma   90.00
#
_symmetry.space_group_name_H-M   'P 1'
#
loop_
_entity.id
_entity.type
_entity.pdbx_description
1 polymer ?
#
loop_
_entity_poly.entity_id
_entity_poly.type
_entity_poly.pdbx_seq_one_letter_code
_entity_poly.pdbx_strand_id
1 'polypeptide(L)'
;MQFLPDADVKCLSSAVETGNPATGPSTLILKAPSGCVVPWHSHTAQEQVLMVNGTIVAEMTGHPTTTLGPGGFAAMAGGMAHQFTCQDTPCLMFVTFDRAYDIFWGKGGRN
;
A
#
# COMPACT_ATOMS: atom_id res chain seq x y z
N MET A 1 14.84 7.93 10.44
CA MET A 1 13.68 7.99 9.55
C MET A 1 12.44 8.28 10.37
N GLN A 2 11.68 9.27 9.98
CA GLN A 2 10.48 9.67 10.72
C GLN A 2 9.23 9.17 10.02
N PHE A 3 8.44 8.36 10.73
CA PHE A 3 7.16 7.88 10.24
C PHE A 3 6.05 8.82 10.69
N LEU A 4 5.16 9.17 9.76
CA LEU A 4 3.99 9.99 10.02
C LEU A 4 2.73 9.14 9.89
N PRO A 5 1.75 9.31 10.77
CA PRO A 5 0.48 8.58 10.66
C PRO A 5 -0.25 8.96 9.38
N ASP A 6 -0.93 7.99 8.77
CA ASP A 6 -1.77 8.26 7.62
C ASP A 6 -2.98 9.11 8.02
N ALA A 7 -3.39 10.02 7.14
CA ALA A 7 -4.51 10.92 7.43
C ALA A 7 -5.83 10.19 7.58
N ASP A 8 -6.03 9.11 6.84
CA ASP A 8 -7.31 8.40 6.75
C ASP A 8 -7.30 7.05 7.44
N VAL A 9 -6.16 6.34 7.44
CA VAL A 9 -6.01 5.02 8.05
C VAL A 9 -5.11 5.15 9.26
N LYS A 10 -5.70 5.30 10.43
CA LYS A 10 -4.98 5.67 11.67
C LYS A 10 -3.91 4.66 12.09
N CYS A 11 -4.08 3.38 11.75
CA CYS A 11 -3.10 2.36 12.12
C CYS A 11 -1.90 2.31 11.17
N LEU A 12 -1.98 2.98 10.01
CA LEU A 12 -0.92 3.01 9.02
C LEU A 12 -0.01 4.20 9.25
N SER A 13 1.29 4.01 9.11
CA SER A 13 2.25 5.13 9.11
C SER A 13 3.24 4.95 7.96
N SER A 14 3.81 6.06 7.52
CA SER A 14 4.69 6.07 6.36
C SER A 14 5.84 7.06 6.51
N ALA A 15 6.91 6.79 5.78
CA ALA A 15 8.03 7.71 5.63
C ALA A 15 8.39 7.76 4.15
N VAL A 16 8.61 8.96 3.62
CA VAL A 16 9.05 9.13 2.24
C VAL A 16 10.55 8.81 2.17
N GLU A 17 10.91 7.85 1.35
CA GLU A 17 12.30 7.43 1.17
C GLU A 17 12.96 8.20 0.03
N THR A 18 12.30 8.28 -1.11
CA THR A 18 12.78 9.02 -2.28
C THR A 18 11.61 9.63 -3.02
N GLY A 19 11.88 10.71 -3.72
CA GLY A 19 10.89 11.39 -4.54
C GLY A 19 9.98 12.29 -3.73
N ASN A 20 8.98 12.84 -4.39
CA ASN A 20 7.97 13.70 -3.79
C ASN A 20 6.58 13.21 -4.21
N PRO A 21 5.83 12.53 -3.31
CA PRO A 21 4.53 11.98 -3.68
C PRO A 21 3.50 13.05 -4.08
N ALA A 22 3.71 14.31 -3.68
CA ALA A 22 2.79 15.37 -4.08
C ALA A 22 2.91 15.77 -5.56
N THR A 23 4.06 15.51 -6.18
CA THR A 23 4.33 16.04 -7.52
C THR A 23 4.80 15.02 -8.54
N GLY A 24 5.22 13.83 -8.12
CA GLY A 24 5.77 12.84 -9.03
C GLY A 24 5.98 11.48 -8.40
N PRO A 25 6.81 10.64 -9.03
CA PRO A 25 7.09 9.31 -8.50
C PRO A 25 7.73 9.35 -7.12
N SER A 26 7.45 8.34 -6.31
CA SER A 26 8.00 8.25 -4.96
C SER A 26 8.16 6.80 -4.52
N THR A 27 9.04 6.61 -3.54
CA THR A 27 9.18 5.38 -2.79
C THR A 27 8.95 5.70 -1.33
N LEU A 28 8.07 4.94 -0.69
CA LEU A 28 7.75 5.09 0.72
C LEU A 28 8.04 3.80 1.47
N ILE A 29 8.28 3.92 2.76
CA ILE A 29 8.24 2.78 3.67
C ILE A 29 6.97 2.91 4.48
N LEU A 30 6.15 1.86 4.47
CA LEU A 30 4.94 1.77 5.25
C LEU A 30 5.11 0.80 6.38
N LYS A 31 4.53 1.11 7.54
CA LYS A 31 4.44 0.16 8.62
C LYS A 31 3.05 0.18 9.25
N ALA A 32 2.63 -0.98 9.72
CA ALA A 32 1.32 -1.17 10.30
C ALA A 32 1.41 -2.22 11.41
N PRO A 33 0.64 -2.07 12.49
CA PRO A 33 0.52 -3.12 13.49
C PRO A 33 -0.30 -4.29 12.94
N SER A 34 -0.17 -5.43 13.60
CA SER A 34 -1.01 -6.59 13.34
C SER A 34 -2.49 -6.19 13.34
N GLY A 35 -3.23 -6.70 12.37
CA GLY A 35 -4.66 -6.45 12.25
C GLY A 35 -5.05 -5.16 11.54
N CYS A 36 -4.09 -4.32 11.19
CA CYS A 36 -4.38 -3.08 10.46
C CYS A 36 -4.93 -3.39 9.07
N VAL A 37 -6.06 -2.78 8.75
CA VAL A 37 -6.70 -2.90 7.44
C VAL A 37 -6.56 -1.57 6.72
N VAL A 38 -6.01 -1.59 5.51
CA VAL A 38 -6.10 -0.47 4.57
C VAL A 38 -7.27 -0.81 3.65
N PRO A 39 -8.43 -0.14 3.83
CA PRO A 39 -9.66 -0.52 3.13
C PRO A 39 -9.54 -0.38 1.62
N TRP A 40 -10.51 -0.92 0.90
CA TRP A 40 -10.56 -0.84 -0.56
C TRP A 40 -10.35 0.58 -1.05
N HIS A 41 -9.38 0.73 -1.94
CA HIS A 41 -9.04 2.02 -2.55
C HIS A 41 -8.29 1.79 -3.86
N SER A 42 -8.09 2.86 -4.60
CA SER A 42 -7.29 2.86 -5.82
C SER A 42 -6.49 4.14 -5.92
N HIS A 43 -5.49 4.12 -6.79
CA HIS A 43 -4.66 5.27 -7.11
C HIS A 43 -4.59 5.44 -8.62
N THR A 44 -4.37 6.65 -9.11
CA THR A 44 -4.06 6.87 -10.53
C THR A 44 -2.72 6.22 -10.87
N ALA A 45 -1.76 6.29 -9.96
CA ALA A 45 -0.44 5.69 -10.11
C ALA A 45 -0.51 4.15 -10.09
N GLN A 46 0.46 3.52 -10.76
CA GLN A 46 0.76 2.12 -10.48
C GLN A 46 1.47 2.04 -9.14
N GLU A 47 1.05 1.11 -8.31
CA GLU A 47 1.67 0.85 -7.02
C GLU A 47 2.38 -0.50 -7.03
N GLN A 48 3.59 -0.55 -6.47
CA GLN A 48 4.30 -1.80 -6.23
C GLN A 48 4.60 -1.93 -4.76
N VAL A 49 4.44 -3.12 -4.22
CA VAL A 49 4.68 -3.43 -2.81
C VAL A 49 5.69 -4.55 -2.70
N LEU A 50 6.72 -4.34 -1.87
CA LEU A 50 7.68 -5.37 -1.50
C LEU A 50 7.66 -5.53 0.02
N MET A 51 7.30 -6.70 0.49
CA MET A 51 7.24 -7.00 1.93
C MET A 51 8.65 -7.19 2.50
N VAL A 52 8.93 -6.49 3.59
CA VAL A 52 10.18 -6.64 4.36
C VAL A 52 9.93 -7.53 5.59
N ASN A 53 8.95 -7.19 6.40
CA ASN A 53 8.56 -7.94 7.59
C ASN A 53 7.04 -8.07 7.64
N GLY A 54 6.60 -9.16 8.28
CA GLY A 54 5.18 -9.43 8.44
C GLY A 54 4.56 -9.99 7.17
N THR A 55 3.27 -10.24 7.26
CA THR A 55 2.51 -10.86 6.17
C THR A 55 1.24 -10.05 5.95
N ILE A 56 0.93 -9.74 4.71
CA ILE A 56 -0.34 -9.12 4.35
C ILE A 56 -1.19 -10.07 3.53
N VAL A 57 -2.51 -9.94 3.71
CA VAL A 57 -3.48 -10.47 2.75
C VAL A 57 -3.79 -9.34 1.79
N ALA A 58 -3.52 -9.57 0.51
CA ALA A 58 -3.75 -8.60 -0.56
C ALA A 58 -4.96 -9.05 -1.38
N GLU A 59 -5.96 -8.19 -1.43
CA GLU A 59 -7.16 -8.39 -2.24
C GLU A 59 -7.17 -7.35 -3.35
N MET A 60 -7.25 -7.81 -4.59
CA MET A 60 -7.16 -6.95 -5.77
C MET A 60 -8.26 -7.34 -6.75
N THR A 61 -8.98 -6.34 -7.24
CA THR A 61 -10.07 -6.57 -8.17
C THR A 61 -9.59 -7.35 -9.39
N GLY A 62 -10.29 -8.44 -9.72
CA GLY A 62 -9.96 -9.28 -10.87
C GLY A 62 -8.83 -10.29 -10.64
N HIS A 63 -8.31 -10.38 -9.42
CA HIS A 63 -7.24 -11.31 -9.07
C HIS A 63 -7.63 -12.15 -7.86
N PRO A 64 -7.09 -13.37 -7.72
CA PRO A 64 -7.28 -14.14 -6.50
C PRO A 64 -6.67 -13.42 -5.31
N THR A 65 -7.30 -13.59 -4.14
CA THR A 65 -6.71 -13.13 -2.89
C THR A 65 -5.35 -13.78 -2.69
N THR A 66 -4.35 -12.98 -2.36
CA THR A 66 -2.96 -13.42 -2.25
C THR A 66 -2.40 -13.06 -0.89
N THR A 67 -1.64 -13.96 -0.31
CA THR A 67 -0.92 -13.71 0.94
C THR A 67 0.55 -13.48 0.62
N LEU A 68 1.10 -12.35 1.07
CA LEU A 68 2.48 -11.95 0.83
C LEU A 68 3.23 -11.89 2.15
N GLY A 69 4.20 -12.78 2.31
CA GLY A 69 5.17 -12.75 3.41
C GLY A 69 6.43 -11.98 3.03
N PRO A 70 7.47 -11.97 3.88
CA PRO A 70 8.73 -11.27 3.59
C PRO A 70 9.31 -11.68 2.24
N GLY A 71 9.70 -10.69 1.44
CA GLY A 71 10.15 -10.88 0.06
C GLY A 71 9.02 -10.98 -0.96
N GLY A 72 7.77 -11.07 -0.51
CA GLY A 72 6.61 -11.09 -1.40
C GLY A 72 6.43 -9.76 -2.11
N PHE A 73 5.97 -9.83 -3.36
CA PHE A 73 5.84 -8.67 -4.23
C PHE A 73 4.49 -8.66 -4.92
N ALA A 74 3.91 -7.47 -5.05
CA ALA A 74 2.68 -7.27 -5.81
C ALA A 74 2.76 -5.96 -6.58
N ALA A 75 2.17 -5.94 -7.77
CA ALA A 75 2.03 -4.73 -8.56
C ALA A 75 0.55 -4.50 -8.85
N MET A 76 0.04 -3.32 -8.51
CA MET A 76 -1.33 -2.91 -8.76
C MET A 76 -1.35 -1.86 -9.85
N ALA A 77 -2.02 -2.16 -10.95
CA ALA A 77 -2.19 -1.22 -12.04
C ALA A 77 -2.93 0.03 -11.58
N GLY A 78 -2.65 1.16 -12.23
CA GLY A 78 -3.39 2.39 -11.97
C GLY A 78 -4.89 2.16 -12.16
N GLY A 79 -5.68 2.66 -11.22
CA GLY A 79 -7.13 2.51 -11.23
C GLY A 79 -7.66 1.21 -10.65
N MET A 80 -6.81 0.23 -10.40
CA MET A 80 -7.26 -1.06 -9.85
C MET A 80 -7.47 -0.98 -8.35
N ALA A 81 -8.69 -1.27 -7.89
CA ALA A 81 -9.00 -1.25 -6.47
C ALA A 81 -8.34 -2.43 -5.74
N HIS A 82 -7.88 -2.17 -4.53
CA HIS A 82 -7.23 -3.18 -3.69
C HIS A 82 -7.43 -2.88 -2.21
N GLN A 83 -7.25 -3.91 -1.39
CA GLN A 83 -7.34 -3.85 0.06
C GLN A 83 -6.22 -4.70 0.66
N PHE A 84 -5.55 -4.18 1.68
CA PHE A 84 -4.49 -4.90 2.40
C PHE A 84 -4.86 -5.09 3.86
N THR A 85 -4.56 -6.26 4.41
CA THR A 85 -4.73 -6.54 5.83
C THR A 85 -3.43 -7.11 6.38
N CYS A 86 -2.86 -6.41 7.38
CA CYS A 86 -1.69 -6.91 8.09
C CYS A 86 -2.10 -8.05 9.02
N GLN A 87 -1.41 -9.18 8.95
CA GLN A 87 -1.77 -10.40 9.68
C GLN A 87 -1.26 -10.40 11.12
N ASP A 88 -0.62 -11.48 11.54
CA ASP A 88 -0.35 -11.77 12.95
C ASP A 88 0.83 -11.02 13.54
N THR A 89 1.72 -10.49 12.71
CA THR A 89 2.89 -9.73 13.15
C THR A 89 2.90 -8.36 12.49
N PRO A 90 3.54 -7.37 13.10
CA PRO A 90 3.62 -6.05 12.47
C PRO A 90 4.24 -6.11 11.08
N CYS A 91 3.72 -5.29 10.19
CA CYS A 91 4.11 -5.26 8.79
C CYS A 91 5.03 -4.08 8.49
N LEU A 92 6.04 -4.34 7.68
CA LEU A 92 6.94 -3.32 7.13
C LEU A 92 7.10 -3.61 5.64
N MET A 93 6.92 -2.59 4.80
CA MET A 93 6.97 -2.79 3.35
C MET A 93 7.48 -1.55 2.64
N PHE A 94 8.15 -1.77 1.52
CA PHE A 94 8.44 -0.72 0.54
C PHE A 94 7.29 -0.62 -0.43
N VAL A 95 6.89 0.61 -0.74
CA VAL A 95 5.83 0.89 -1.70
C VAL A 95 6.33 1.94 -2.67
N THR A 96 6.14 1.70 -3.97
CA THR A 96 6.49 2.67 -5.01
C THR A 96 5.24 3.11 -5.75
N PHE A 97 5.20 4.39 -6.10
CA PHE A 97 4.19 4.96 -6.99
C PHE A 97 4.92 5.56 -8.19
N ASP A 98 4.43 5.30 -9.41
CA ASP A 98 5.10 5.73 -10.63
C ASP A 98 4.79 7.16 -11.03
N ARG A 99 3.91 7.85 -10.29
CA ARG A 99 3.53 9.25 -10.51
C ARG A 99 2.97 9.84 -9.23
N ALA A 100 2.53 11.09 -9.26
CA ALA A 100 1.98 11.77 -8.09
C ALA A 100 0.92 10.92 -7.39
N TYR A 101 0.94 10.93 -6.07
CA TYR A 101 0.03 10.15 -5.24
C TYR A 101 -1.35 10.81 -5.19
N ASP A 102 -2.36 10.00 -5.34
CA ASP A 102 -3.75 10.30 -5.02
C ASP A 102 -4.39 9.06 -4.42
N ILE A 103 -5.57 9.16 -3.88
CA ILE A 103 -6.30 8.01 -3.35
C ILE A 103 -7.80 8.20 -3.54
N PHE A 104 -8.46 7.13 -3.96
CA PHE A 104 -9.90 7.09 -4.14
C PHE A 104 -10.44 5.89 -3.37
N TRP A 105 -11.25 6.15 -2.37
CA TRP A 105 -11.80 5.10 -1.51
C TRP A 105 -12.94 4.36 -2.20
N GLY A 106 -13.02 3.06 -1.93
CA GLY A 106 -14.08 2.20 -2.44
C GLY A 106 -13.56 1.10 -3.35
N LYS A 107 -14.44 0.14 -3.64
CA LYS A 107 -14.11 -1.07 -4.39
C LYS A 107 -14.28 -0.90 -5.90
N GLY A 108 -14.80 0.23 -6.37
CA GLY A 108 -15.13 0.44 -7.78
C GLY A 108 -13.92 0.54 -8.71
N GLY A 109 -12.79 1.02 -8.19
CA GLY A 109 -11.63 1.33 -9.02
C GLY A 109 -11.82 2.58 -9.85
N ARG A 110 -10.80 2.96 -10.59
CA ARG A 110 -10.83 4.17 -11.44
C ARG A 110 -9.89 3.95 -12.62
N ASN A 111 -10.41 3.50 -13.72
CA ASN A 111 -9.64 3.32 -14.96
C ASN A 111 -9.98 4.37 -15.97
#